data_e6210984d250d315f4e3af17396f5a6b
#
_entry.id   e6210984d250d315f4e3af17396f5a6b
#
_cell.length_a   1.000
_cell.length_b   1.000
_cell.length_c   1.000
_cell.angle_alpha   90.00
_cell.angle_beta   90.00
_cell.angle_gamma   90.00
#
_symmetry.space_group_name_H-M   'P 1'
#
loop_
_entity.id
_entity.type
_entity.pdbx_description
1 polymer ?
#
loop_
_entity_poly.entity_id
_entity_poly.type
_entity_poly.pdbx_seq_one_letter_code
_entity_poly.pdbx_strand_id
1 'polypeptide(L)'
;GLNTDSCSGLTKGGLNSLKEMINIALPKGRLGEKVYDILEKNGYGCPEIREDTRKLIFEDEKNQVRYFWAKPSDVAIYVEKGAADVGIAGKDILLEYSPDVYELLDLGIGKCRMCVAGIKGARLPEERTLRVATKFPHIALEHFQKQGREIEIIKLNGSIEIAPLLNLSDVIVDIVETGTTLKENNLEVIEEFVDISARFIANKASCKFKAERINKMKDALK
;
A
#
# COMPACT_ATOMS: atom_id res chain seq x y z
N GLY A 1 20.79 57.69 -11.20
CA GLY A 1 20.81 56.45 -11.93
C GLY A 1 20.63 55.27 -10.96
N LEU A 2 19.39 54.79 -10.80
CA LEU A 2 19.10 53.58 -10.04
C LEU A 2 18.95 52.43 -11.06
N ASN A 3 19.88 51.52 -11.02
CA ASN A 3 19.80 50.27 -11.76
C ASN A 3 18.81 49.34 -11.04
N THR A 4 17.69 49.08 -11.67
CA THR A 4 16.80 47.98 -11.37
C THR A 4 17.22 46.79 -12.21
N ASP A 5 18.08 45.93 -11.68
CA ASP A 5 18.35 44.66 -12.31
C ASP A 5 17.43 43.59 -11.75
N SER A 6 16.65 43.08 -12.67
CA SER A 6 15.63 42.10 -12.63
C SER A 6 16.11 40.74 -12.13
N CYS A 7 15.39 40.18 -11.18
CA CYS A 7 15.34 38.74 -10.94
C CYS A 7 14.59 38.05 -12.09
N SER A 8 15.27 37.80 -13.19
CA SER A 8 14.78 36.97 -14.30
C SER A 8 15.70 35.77 -14.47
N GLY A 9 15.32 34.65 -13.91
CA GLY A 9 16.13 33.45 -14.04
C GLY A 9 15.49 32.14 -13.58
N LEU A 10 14.16 32.10 -13.48
CA LEU A 10 13.45 30.83 -13.43
C LEU A 10 12.63 30.73 -14.72
N THR A 11 13.15 30.01 -15.67
CA THR A 11 12.46 29.76 -16.95
C THR A 11 11.10 29.15 -16.66
N LYS A 12 10.06 29.81 -17.15
CA LYS A 12 8.66 29.33 -17.10
C LYS A 12 8.48 27.89 -17.59
N GLY A 13 9.46 27.34 -18.31
CA GLY A 13 9.45 25.95 -18.78
C GLY A 13 9.65 24.92 -17.68
N GLY A 14 10.49 25.16 -16.70
CA GLY A 14 10.79 24.19 -15.64
C GLY A 14 9.62 23.99 -14.66
N LEU A 15 8.89 25.03 -14.31
CA LEU A 15 7.73 24.93 -13.41
C LEU A 15 6.53 24.32 -14.11
N ASN A 16 6.35 24.57 -15.41
CA ASN A 16 5.26 23.96 -16.19
C ASN A 16 5.52 22.45 -16.45
N SER A 17 6.78 22.07 -16.71
CA SER A 17 7.11 20.64 -16.91
C SER A 17 6.90 19.81 -15.66
N LEU A 18 7.20 20.35 -14.49
CA LEU A 18 6.95 19.69 -13.20
C LEU A 18 5.45 19.54 -12.89
N LYS A 19 4.62 20.49 -13.35
CA LYS A 19 3.17 20.40 -13.20
C LYS A 19 2.51 19.36 -14.12
N GLU A 20 3.17 18.98 -15.19
CA GLU A 20 2.66 18.02 -16.16
C GLU A 20 3.09 16.58 -15.85
N MET A 21 4.18 16.39 -15.10
CA MET A 21 4.60 15.05 -14.68
C MET A 21 3.60 14.41 -13.74
N ILE A 22 3.37 13.10 -13.94
CA ILE A 22 2.68 12.28 -12.96
C ILE A 22 3.70 11.65 -12.04
N ASN A 23 3.56 11.93 -10.75
CA ASN A 23 4.38 11.35 -9.70
C ASN A 23 3.75 10.05 -9.19
N ILE A 24 4.49 8.96 -9.26
CA ILE A 24 4.00 7.61 -9.01
C ILE A 24 4.79 6.99 -7.86
N ALA A 25 4.11 6.64 -6.77
CA ALA A 25 4.69 5.90 -5.66
C ALA A 25 4.39 4.41 -5.83
N LEU A 26 5.44 3.60 -5.95
CA LEU A 26 5.33 2.15 -6.03
C LEU A 26 5.83 1.48 -4.75
N PRO A 27 5.17 0.41 -4.29
CA PRO A 27 5.67 -0.35 -3.16
C PRO A 27 6.92 -1.13 -3.54
N LYS A 28 7.94 -1.10 -2.69
CA LYS A 28 9.11 -1.95 -2.85
C LYS A 28 8.72 -3.42 -2.85
N GLY A 29 9.27 -4.21 -3.76
CA GLY A 29 9.06 -5.64 -3.86
C GLY A 29 8.33 -6.07 -5.13
N ARG A 30 7.95 -7.33 -5.18
CA ARG A 30 7.40 -7.98 -6.39
C ARG A 30 6.15 -7.31 -6.94
N LEU A 31 5.26 -6.86 -6.06
CA LEU A 31 4.02 -6.20 -6.49
C LEU A 31 4.32 -4.91 -7.25
N GLY A 32 5.18 -4.06 -6.70
CA GLY A 32 5.57 -2.81 -7.34
C GLY A 32 6.28 -3.03 -8.68
N GLU A 33 7.17 -4.01 -8.75
CA GLU A 33 7.86 -4.39 -9.98
C GLU A 33 6.88 -4.87 -11.05
N LYS A 34 5.91 -5.70 -10.68
CA LYS A 34 4.87 -6.19 -11.57
C LYS A 34 4.00 -5.07 -12.12
N VAL A 35 3.61 -4.12 -11.26
CA VAL A 35 2.83 -2.95 -11.70
C VAL A 35 3.66 -2.06 -12.60
N TYR A 36 4.94 -1.83 -12.28
CA TYR A 36 5.83 -1.07 -13.16
C TYR A 36 5.93 -1.69 -14.54
N ASP A 37 6.05 -3.02 -14.66
CA ASP A 37 6.08 -3.72 -15.95
C ASP A 37 4.83 -3.43 -16.79
N ILE A 38 3.66 -3.41 -16.16
CA ILE A 38 2.40 -3.07 -16.83
C ILE A 38 2.42 -1.60 -17.29
N LEU A 39 2.85 -0.69 -16.43
CA LEU A 39 2.93 0.74 -16.76
C LEU A 39 3.93 1.01 -17.88
N GLU A 40 5.09 0.36 -17.87
CA GLU A 40 6.10 0.49 -18.92
C GLU A 40 5.55 0.08 -20.28
N LYS A 41 4.82 -1.03 -20.37
CA LYS A 41 4.19 -1.51 -21.60
C LYS A 41 3.11 -0.58 -22.15
N ASN A 42 2.57 0.29 -21.31
CA ASN A 42 1.49 1.21 -21.66
C ASN A 42 1.94 2.67 -21.81
N GLY A 43 3.25 2.90 -21.99
CA GLY A 43 3.78 4.23 -22.30
C GLY A 43 4.16 5.08 -21.07
N TYR A 44 4.23 4.48 -19.91
CA TYR A 44 4.65 5.13 -18.65
C TYR A 44 6.03 4.68 -18.18
N GLY A 45 6.85 4.17 -19.10
CA GLY A 45 8.18 3.68 -18.78
C GLY A 45 9.14 4.78 -18.34
N CYS A 46 10.09 4.40 -17.50
CA CYS A 46 11.23 5.18 -17.08
C CYS A 46 12.45 4.25 -17.02
N PRO A 47 13.22 4.12 -18.12
CA PRO A 47 14.29 3.12 -18.22
C PRO A 47 15.30 3.19 -17.08
N GLU A 48 15.60 4.38 -16.57
CA GLU A 48 16.52 4.59 -15.48
C GLU A 48 16.16 3.80 -14.19
N ILE A 49 14.88 3.46 -13.99
CA ILE A 49 14.43 2.73 -12.79
C ILE A 49 15.00 1.30 -12.72
N ARG A 50 15.45 0.77 -13.85
CA ARG A 50 16.06 -0.58 -13.95
C ARG A 50 17.57 -0.59 -13.80
N GLU A 51 18.19 0.59 -13.71
CA GLU A 51 19.62 0.72 -13.54
C GLU A 51 20.05 0.43 -12.10
N ASP A 52 21.21 -0.18 -11.93
CA ASP A 52 21.83 -0.35 -10.62
C ASP A 52 22.41 0.97 -10.16
N THR A 53 21.61 1.73 -9.43
CA THR A 53 21.95 3.08 -8.98
C THR A 53 21.46 3.30 -7.55
N ARG A 54 22.08 4.26 -6.86
CA ARG A 54 21.62 4.73 -5.55
C ARG A 54 20.60 5.86 -5.63
N LYS A 55 20.15 6.21 -6.83
CA LYS A 55 19.08 7.19 -7.00
C LYS A 55 17.79 6.72 -6.32
N LEU A 56 17.05 7.67 -5.80
CA LEU A 56 15.78 7.44 -5.10
C LEU A 56 14.58 7.89 -5.93
N ILE A 57 14.80 8.83 -6.85
CA ILE A 57 13.76 9.39 -7.72
C ILE A 57 14.22 9.23 -9.16
N PHE A 58 13.30 8.72 -9.98
CA PHE A 58 13.52 8.40 -11.38
C PHE A 58 12.55 9.19 -12.25
N GLU A 59 13.07 9.92 -13.22
CA GLU A 59 12.28 10.80 -14.09
C GLU A 59 12.46 10.43 -15.56
N ASP A 60 11.38 10.48 -16.29
CA ASP A 60 11.40 10.37 -17.74
C ASP A 60 10.57 11.51 -18.35
N GLU A 61 11.26 12.47 -18.98
CA GLU A 61 10.62 13.63 -19.59
C GLU A 61 9.81 13.26 -20.82
N LYS A 62 10.21 12.23 -21.57
CA LYS A 62 9.50 11.77 -22.75
C LYS A 62 8.11 11.25 -22.39
N ASN A 63 8.03 10.45 -21.35
CA ASN A 63 6.77 9.85 -20.90
C ASN A 63 6.07 10.70 -19.81
N GLN A 64 6.70 11.78 -19.39
CA GLN A 64 6.18 12.71 -18.36
C GLN A 64 5.81 12.00 -17.05
N VAL A 65 6.72 11.16 -16.56
CA VAL A 65 6.56 10.37 -15.34
C VAL A 65 7.72 10.55 -14.39
N ARG A 66 7.41 10.49 -13.10
CA ARG A 66 8.38 10.46 -12.02
C ARG A 66 8.01 9.34 -11.08
N TYR A 67 8.93 8.44 -10.82
CA TYR A 67 8.76 7.28 -9.94
C TYR A 67 9.62 7.37 -8.70
N PHE A 68 9.12 6.81 -7.62
CA PHE A 68 9.93 6.44 -6.47
C PHE A 68 9.36 5.19 -5.79
N TRP A 69 10.26 4.46 -5.14
CA TRP A 69 9.90 3.28 -4.36
C TRP A 69 9.71 3.66 -2.90
N ALA A 70 8.66 3.15 -2.28
CA ALA A 70 8.41 3.33 -0.86
C ALA A 70 8.08 1.99 -0.20
N LYS A 71 8.19 1.93 1.12
CA LYS A 71 7.65 0.77 1.84
C LYS A 71 6.16 0.63 1.53
N PRO A 72 5.63 -0.60 1.38
CA PRO A 72 4.21 -0.80 1.10
C PRO A 72 3.27 -0.04 2.04
N SER A 73 3.61 0.02 3.33
CA SER A 73 2.82 0.75 4.34
C SER A 73 2.88 2.28 4.20
N ASP A 74 3.84 2.83 3.47
CA ASP A 74 4.06 4.27 3.37
C ASP A 74 3.51 4.88 2.07
N VAL A 75 3.27 4.07 1.04
CA VAL A 75 2.80 4.56 -0.27
C VAL A 75 1.57 5.46 -0.13
N ALA A 76 0.59 5.04 0.64
CA ALA A 76 -0.66 5.79 0.81
C ALA A 76 -0.45 7.17 1.43
N ILE A 77 0.53 7.33 2.32
CA ILE A 77 0.88 8.62 2.94
C ILE A 77 1.45 9.58 1.91
N TYR A 78 2.35 9.12 1.03
CA TYR A 78 2.89 9.94 -0.05
C TYR A 78 1.80 10.43 -0.99
N VAL A 79 0.84 9.57 -1.30
CA VAL A 79 -0.31 9.93 -2.15
C VAL A 79 -1.24 10.89 -1.41
N GLU A 80 -1.59 10.62 -0.16
CA GLU A 80 -2.45 11.49 0.65
C GLU A 80 -1.89 12.92 0.74
N LYS A 81 -0.60 13.05 0.99
CA LYS A 81 0.08 14.35 1.19
C LYS A 81 0.47 15.04 -0.13
N GLY A 82 0.22 14.42 -1.27
CA GLY A 82 0.48 15.00 -2.58
C GLY A 82 1.94 14.93 -3.05
N ALA A 83 2.81 14.21 -2.35
CA ALA A 83 4.16 13.92 -2.82
C ALA A 83 4.14 12.97 -4.03
N ALA A 84 3.12 12.13 -4.12
CA ALA A 84 2.76 11.39 -5.30
C ALA A 84 1.34 11.75 -5.75
N ASP A 85 1.11 11.75 -7.05
CA ASP A 85 -0.23 11.93 -7.62
C ASP A 85 -1.03 10.64 -7.55
N VAL A 86 -0.36 9.52 -7.76
CA VAL A 86 -0.93 8.17 -7.75
C VAL A 86 0.03 7.20 -7.09
N GLY A 87 -0.50 6.06 -6.69
CA GLY A 87 0.30 4.99 -6.12
C GLY A 87 -0.45 3.67 -6.09
N ILE A 88 0.27 2.64 -5.68
CA ILE A 88 -0.25 1.29 -5.51
C ILE A 88 -0.14 0.91 -4.05
N ALA A 89 -1.27 0.58 -3.44
CA ALA A 89 -1.33 0.14 -2.05
C ALA A 89 -2.25 -1.07 -1.90
N GLY A 90 -1.94 -1.94 -0.96
CA GLY A 90 -2.80 -3.05 -0.62
C GLY A 90 -4.08 -2.59 0.08
N LYS A 91 -5.17 -3.31 -0.13
CA LYS A 91 -6.44 -3.05 0.57
C LYS A 91 -6.30 -3.11 2.10
N ASP A 92 -5.38 -3.93 2.60
CA ASP A 92 -5.04 -4.01 4.03
C ASP A 92 -4.58 -2.66 4.60
N ILE A 93 -3.70 -1.96 3.89
CA ILE A 93 -3.21 -0.64 4.27
C ILE A 93 -4.35 0.40 4.23
N LEU A 94 -5.19 0.34 3.21
CA LEU A 94 -6.33 1.26 3.09
C LEU A 94 -7.34 1.05 4.23
N LEU A 95 -7.59 -0.20 4.61
CA LEU A 95 -8.50 -0.52 5.72
C LEU A 95 -7.91 -0.17 7.08
N GLU A 96 -6.61 -0.42 7.29
CA GLU A 96 -5.95 -0.17 8.57
C GLU A 96 -5.80 1.32 8.87
N TYR A 97 -5.37 2.10 7.89
CA TYR A 97 -5.00 3.50 8.09
C TYR A 97 -6.03 4.51 7.58
N SER A 98 -7.00 4.09 6.79
CA SER A 98 -8.05 4.94 6.20
C SER A 98 -7.48 6.26 5.63
N PRO A 99 -6.48 6.21 4.74
CA PRO A 99 -5.89 7.42 4.19
C PRO A 99 -6.91 8.22 3.38
N ASP A 100 -6.77 9.55 3.38
CA ASP A 100 -7.64 10.44 2.62
C ASP A 100 -7.21 10.50 1.14
N VAL A 101 -7.49 9.41 0.43
CA VAL A 101 -7.17 9.23 -1.00
C VAL A 101 -8.39 8.67 -1.73
N TYR A 102 -8.38 8.77 -3.07
CA TYR A 102 -9.33 8.03 -3.89
C TYR A 102 -8.79 6.64 -4.21
N GLU A 103 -9.60 5.63 -3.98
CA GLU A 103 -9.38 4.26 -4.44
C GLU A 103 -10.05 4.10 -5.81
N LEU A 104 -9.26 4.08 -6.88
CA LEU A 104 -9.79 4.18 -8.24
C LEU A 104 -9.99 2.82 -8.93
N LEU A 105 -9.19 1.82 -8.58
CA LEU A 105 -9.20 0.53 -9.25
C LEU A 105 -8.70 -0.58 -8.34
N ASP A 106 -9.39 -1.71 -8.36
CA ASP A 106 -8.88 -2.99 -7.90
C ASP A 106 -8.07 -3.63 -9.04
N LEU A 107 -6.77 -3.78 -8.84
CA LEU A 107 -5.89 -4.33 -9.87
C LEU A 107 -6.05 -5.84 -10.06
N GLY A 108 -6.71 -6.52 -9.15
CA GLY A 108 -6.90 -7.98 -9.21
C GLY A 108 -5.61 -8.79 -9.04
N ILE A 109 -4.54 -8.18 -8.57
CA ILE A 109 -3.24 -8.81 -8.31
C ILE A 109 -2.85 -8.66 -6.85
N GLY A 110 -1.85 -9.43 -6.41
CA GLY A 110 -1.46 -9.45 -5.01
C GLY A 110 -2.59 -9.97 -4.11
N LYS A 111 -3.40 -10.90 -4.62
CA LYS A 111 -4.56 -11.43 -3.90
C LYS A 111 -4.14 -12.23 -2.68
N CYS A 112 -4.68 -11.86 -1.57
CA CYS A 112 -4.58 -12.56 -0.30
C CYS A 112 -5.85 -12.29 0.52
N ARG A 113 -5.88 -12.74 1.74
CA ARG A 113 -7.04 -12.55 2.61
C ARG A 113 -6.62 -12.26 4.02
N MET A 114 -7.37 -11.43 4.70
CA MET A 114 -7.21 -11.18 6.13
C MET A 114 -7.92 -12.28 6.91
N CYS A 115 -7.19 -12.93 7.80
CA CYS A 115 -7.66 -14.09 8.53
C CYS A 115 -7.44 -13.95 10.03
N VAL A 116 -8.29 -14.64 10.79
CA VAL A 116 -8.01 -15.04 12.16
C VAL A 116 -7.39 -16.42 12.09
N ALA A 117 -6.25 -16.62 12.71
CA ALA A 117 -5.55 -17.90 12.76
C ALA A 117 -5.05 -18.21 14.18
N GLY A 118 -4.84 -19.47 14.48
CA GLY A 118 -4.36 -19.91 15.77
C GLY A 118 -3.80 -21.33 15.72
N ILE A 119 -3.40 -21.86 16.86
CA ILE A 119 -2.88 -23.23 16.97
C ILE A 119 -3.95 -24.22 16.54
N LYS A 120 -3.58 -25.15 15.68
CA LYS A 120 -4.47 -26.18 15.17
C LYS A 120 -5.13 -26.98 16.31
N GLY A 121 -6.46 -27.03 16.31
CA GLY A 121 -7.22 -27.76 17.31
C GLY A 121 -7.29 -27.12 18.69
N ALA A 122 -6.69 -25.97 18.90
CA ALA A 122 -6.74 -25.29 20.18
C ALA A 122 -8.16 -24.76 20.47
N ARG A 123 -8.58 -24.93 21.72
CA ARG A 123 -9.83 -24.33 22.18
C ARG A 123 -9.58 -22.88 22.60
N LEU A 124 -10.32 -21.95 21.98
CA LEU A 124 -10.23 -20.53 22.31
C LEU A 124 -10.99 -20.22 23.61
N PRO A 125 -10.50 -19.26 24.42
CA PRO A 125 -11.19 -18.83 25.62
C PRO A 125 -12.52 -18.15 25.28
N GLU A 126 -13.58 -18.53 25.97
CA GLU A 126 -14.92 -17.95 25.80
C GLU A 126 -15.22 -16.93 26.91
N GLU A 127 -14.72 -17.15 28.12
CA GLU A 127 -15.07 -16.36 29.31
C GLU A 127 -14.11 -15.22 29.64
N ARG A 128 -12.98 -15.14 28.97
CA ARG A 128 -12.00 -14.07 29.15
C ARG A 128 -11.73 -13.32 27.84
N THR A 129 -11.15 -12.13 27.97
CA THR A 129 -10.67 -11.33 26.84
C THR A 129 -9.75 -12.17 25.96
N LEU A 130 -10.00 -12.16 24.67
CA LEU A 130 -9.19 -12.85 23.66
C LEU A 130 -7.95 -12.01 23.34
N ARG A 131 -6.77 -12.62 23.45
CA ARG A 131 -5.50 -11.97 23.11
C ARG A 131 -5.22 -12.15 21.61
N VAL A 132 -5.07 -11.02 20.91
CA VAL A 132 -4.88 -10.98 19.45
C VAL A 132 -3.57 -10.29 19.09
N ALA A 133 -2.63 -11.01 18.53
CA ALA A 133 -1.41 -10.43 17.98
C ALA A 133 -1.61 -10.07 16.52
N THR A 134 -1.21 -8.88 16.12
CA THR A 134 -1.45 -8.38 14.75
C THR A 134 -0.57 -7.19 14.39
N LYS A 135 -0.31 -7.02 13.11
CA LYS A 135 0.18 -5.77 12.51
C LYS A 135 -0.95 -4.77 12.25
N PHE A 136 -2.21 -5.23 12.32
CA PHE A 136 -3.40 -4.51 11.88
C PHE A 136 -4.40 -4.33 13.02
N PRO A 137 -4.05 -3.51 14.04
CA PRO A 137 -4.91 -3.35 15.22
C PRO A 137 -6.30 -2.80 14.90
N HIS A 138 -6.42 -1.85 13.97
CA HIS A 138 -7.72 -1.28 13.60
C HIS A 138 -8.63 -2.32 12.93
N ILE A 139 -8.10 -3.07 11.97
CA ILE A 139 -8.83 -4.14 11.29
C ILE A 139 -9.29 -5.20 12.30
N ALA A 140 -8.40 -5.62 13.19
CA ALA A 140 -8.72 -6.62 14.21
C ALA A 140 -9.80 -6.14 15.19
N LEU A 141 -9.67 -4.92 15.71
CA LEU A 141 -10.67 -4.33 16.60
C LEU A 141 -12.04 -4.24 15.94
N GLU A 142 -12.11 -3.73 14.73
CA GLU A 142 -13.37 -3.59 14.00
C GLU A 142 -14.03 -4.96 13.75
N HIS A 143 -13.25 -5.96 13.36
CA HIS A 143 -13.76 -7.29 13.11
C HIS A 143 -14.37 -7.93 14.35
N PHE A 144 -13.66 -7.92 15.48
CA PHE A 144 -14.14 -8.50 16.71
C PHE A 144 -15.25 -7.69 17.38
N GLN A 145 -15.26 -6.36 17.23
CA GLN A 145 -16.37 -5.51 17.67
C GLN A 145 -17.70 -5.89 17.00
N LYS A 146 -17.67 -6.16 15.71
CA LYS A 146 -18.84 -6.62 14.95
C LYS A 146 -19.40 -7.95 15.48
N GLN A 147 -18.55 -8.78 16.06
CA GLN A 147 -18.93 -10.04 16.69
C GLN A 147 -19.30 -9.91 18.18
N GLY A 148 -19.19 -8.72 18.74
CA GLY A 148 -19.39 -8.50 20.18
C GLY A 148 -18.33 -9.14 21.05
N ARG A 149 -17.14 -9.41 20.49
CA ARG A 149 -16.04 -10.06 21.20
C ARG A 149 -15.05 -9.04 21.74
N GLU A 150 -14.81 -9.07 23.05
CA GLU A 150 -13.77 -8.26 23.69
C GLU A 150 -12.38 -8.87 23.43
N ILE A 151 -11.44 -8.04 23.01
CA ILE A 151 -10.08 -8.45 22.70
C ILE A 151 -9.03 -7.55 23.34
N GLU A 152 -7.86 -8.13 23.57
CA GLU A 152 -6.63 -7.43 23.91
C GLU A 152 -5.69 -7.47 22.70
N ILE A 153 -5.32 -6.31 22.17
CA ILE A 153 -4.40 -6.20 21.04
C ILE A 153 -2.95 -6.23 21.51
N ILE A 154 -2.18 -7.13 20.90
CA ILE A 154 -0.72 -7.15 20.99
C ILE A 154 -0.18 -6.76 19.61
N LYS A 155 0.25 -5.50 19.48
CA LYS A 155 0.78 -4.96 18.23
C LYS A 155 2.19 -5.46 17.99
N LEU A 156 2.38 -6.18 16.89
CA LEU A 156 3.69 -6.65 16.40
C LEU A 156 3.98 -6.08 15.01
N ASN A 157 5.26 -6.03 14.65
CA ASN A 157 5.69 -5.46 13.36
C ASN A 157 5.97 -6.52 12.29
N GLY A 158 6.14 -7.77 12.67
CA GLY A 158 6.41 -8.88 11.76
C GLY A 158 6.50 -10.20 12.49
N SER A 159 6.63 -11.28 11.73
CA SER A 159 6.68 -12.66 12.28
C SER A 159 5.56 -12.95 13.27
N ILE A 160 4.36 -12.55 12.91
CA ILE A 160 3.17 -12.57 13.78
C ILE A 160 2.84 -14.00 14.24
N GLU A 161 3.12 -15.00 13.41
CA GLU A 161 2.86 -16.43 13.65
C GLU A 161 3.56 -16.98 14.91
N ILE A 162 4.64 -16.34 15.34
CA ILE A 162 5.37 -16.74 16.54
C ILE A 162 4.53 -16.54 17.81
N ALA A 163 3.69 -15.54 17.84
CA ALA A 163 2.97 -15.13 19.05
C ALA A 163 2.13 -16.26 19.70
N PRO A 164 1.26 -16.97 18.96
CA PRO A 164 0.52 -18.07 19.58
C PRO A 164 1.39 -19.26 19.95
N LEU A 165 2.49 -19.50 19.24
CA LEU A 165 3.42 -20.60 19.54
C LEU A 165 4.15 -20.40 20.86
N LEU A 166 4.39 -19.17 21.27
CA LEU A 166 5.00 -18.80 22.55
C LEU A 166 3.98 -18.39 23.62
N ASN A 167 2.70 -18.62 23.35
CA ASN A 167 1.60 -18.25 24.26
C ASN A 167 1.55 -16.75 24.59
N LEU A 168 2.02 -15.91 23.68
CA LEU A 168 1.87 -14.45 23.79
C LEU A 168 0.44 -14.01 23.44
N SER A 169 -0.18 -14.71 22.50
CA SER A 169 -1.57 -14.47 22.09
C SER A 169 -2.33 -15.79 21.91
N ASP A 170 -3.65 -15.69 21.90
CA ASP A 170 -4.53 -16.84 21.62
C ASP A 170 -4.67 -17.04 20.11
N VAL A 171 -4.80 -15.94 19.37
CA VAL A 171 -4.91 -15.92 17.92
C VAL A 171 -4.06 -14.80 17.33
N ILE A 172 -3.96 -14.83 16.02
CA ILE A 172 -3.41 -13.75 15.21
C ILE A 172 -4.47 -13.24 14.23
N VAL A 173 -4.35 -11.98 13.84
CA VAL A 173 -5.01 -11.42 12.66
C VAL A 173 -3.91 -11.00 11.70
N ASP A 174 -3.86 -11.67 10.56
CA ASP A 174 -2.79 -11.47 9.58
C ASP A 174 -3.27 -11.80 8.17
N ILE A 175 -2.49 -11.36 7.20
CA ILE A 175 -2.67 -11.69 5.79
C ILE A 175 -2.21 -13.11 5.53
N VAL A 176 -3.02 -13.86 4.82
CA VAL A 176 -2.71 -15.23 4.37
C VAL A 176 -2.85 -15.31 2.87
N GLU A 177 -1.79 -15.71 2.18
CA GLU A 177 -1.81 -15.96 0.74
C GLU A 177 -2.06 -17.44 0.45
N THR A 178 -1.09 -18.30 0.76
CA THR A 178 -1.18 -19.76 0.53
C THR A 178 -1.49 -20.57 1.80
N GLY A 179 -1.19 -20.01 2.97
CA GLY A 179 -1.31 -20.70 4.25
C GLY A 179 -0.19 -21.69 4.58
N THR A 180 0.85 -21.74 3.76
CA THR A 180 1.98 -22.70 3.93
C THR A 180 2.70 -22.48 5.25
N THR A 181 3.04 -21.23 5.58
CA THR A 181 3.72 -20.90 6.85
C THR A 181 2.90 -21.32 8.07
N LEU A 182 1.59 -21.10 8.04
CA LEU A 182 0.69 -21.52 9.11
C LEU A 182 0.71 -23.04 9.26
N LYS A 183 0.54 -23.76 8.17
CA LYS A 183 0.47 -25.21 8.14
C LYS A 183 1.78 -25.86 8.64
N GLU A 184 2.93 -25.33 8.24
CA GLU A 184 4.24 -25.85 8.68
C GLU A 184 4.52 -25.59 10.16
N ASN A 185 3.82 -24.66 10.80
CA ASN A 185 3.99 -24.32 12.21
C ASN A 185 2.81 -24.73 13.09
N ASN A 186 2.04 -25.72 12.67
CA ASN A 186 0.88 -26.22 13.41
C ASN A 186 -0.17 -25.16 13.74
N LEU A 187 -0.31 -24.18 12.85
CA LEU A 187 -1.34 -23.16 12.90
C LEU A 187 -2.37 -23.43 11.81
N GLU A 188 -3.59 -22.94 12.02
CA GLU A 188 -4.67 -23.04 11.05
C GLU A 188 -5.46 -21.74 10.95
N VAL A 189 -6.02 -21.49 9.79
CA VAL A 189 -7.00 -20.43 9.60
C VAL A 189 -8.31 -20.81 10.28
N ILE A 190 -8.77 -19.96 11.19
CA ILE A 190 -10.04 -20.12 11.89
C ILE A 190 -11.16 -19.44 11.12
N GLU A 191 -10.87 -18.25 10.58
CA GLU A 191 -11.84 -17.43 9.86
C GLU A 191 -11.14 -16.56 8.82
N GLU A 192 -11.69 -16.50 7.61
CA GLU A 192 -11.33 -15.53 6.57
C GLU A 192 -12.43 -14.47 6.52
N PHE A 193 -12.07 -13.19 6.62
CA PHE A 193 -13.10 -12.16 6.74
C PHE A 193 -12.97 -10.96 5.80
N VAL A 194 -11.85 -10.77 5.14
CA VAL A 194 -11.66 -9.71 4.14
C VAL A 194 -10.75 -10.20 3.02
N ASP A 195 -11.20 -10.02 1.77
CA ASP A 195 -10.35 -10.19 0.61
C ASP A 195 -9.45 -8.97 0.42
N ILE A 196 -8.17 -9.22 0.17
CA ILE A 196 -7.14 -8.22 -0.02
C ILE A 196 -6.58 -8.34 -1.44
N SER A 197 -6.38 -7.19 -2.08
CA SER A 197 -5.70 -7.09 -3.37
C SER A 197 -5.06 -5.70 -3.51
N ALA A 198 -4.19 -5.56 -4.50
CA ALA A 198 -3.57 -4.27 -4.80
C ALA A 198 -4.58 -3.28 -5.39
N ARG A 199 -4.52 -2.04 -4.94
CA ARG A 199 -5.40 -0.95 -5.38
C ARG A 199 -4.60 0.19 -6.00
N PHE A 200 -5.13 0.74 -7.07
CA PHE A 200 -4.66 1.99 -7.65
C PHE A 200 -5.33 3.14 -6.92
N ILE A 201 -4.54 3.96 -6.27
CA ILE A 201 -5.00 5.09 -5.47
C ILE A 201 -4.49 6.42 -6.03
N ALA A 202 -5.21 7.49 -5.76
CA ALA A 202 -4.85 8.82 -6.24
C ALA A 202 -5.06 9.89 -5.17
N ASN A 203 -4.19 10.90 -5.20
CA ASN A 203 -4.36 12.11 -4.43
C ASN A 203 -5.61 12.87 -4.91
N LYS A 204 -6.43 13.34 -3.99
CA LYS A 204 -7.71 14.00 -4.31
C LYS A 204 -7.55 15.28 -5.12
N ALA A 205 -6.56 16.10 -4.79
CA ALA A 205 -6.27 17.31 -5.57
C ALA A 205 -5.73 16.97 -6.96
N SER A 206 -4.85 15.99 -7.07
CA SER A 206 -4.32 15.51 -8.36
C SER A 206 -5.42 14.99 -9.28
N CYS A 207 -6.41 14.28 -8.74
CA CYS A 207 -7.58 13.84 -9.48
C CYS A 207 -8.37 15.02 -10.09
N LYS A 208 -8.33 16.18 -9.46
CA LYS A 208 -8.95 17.39 -9.97
C LYS A 208 -8.11 18.05 -11.07
N PHE A 209 -6.80 18.16 -10.88
CA PHE A 209 -5.91 18.92 -11.78
C PHE A 209 -5.29 18.06 -12.89
N LYS A 210 -5.19 16.76 -12.72
CA LYS A 210 -4.60 15.82 -13.66
C LYS A 210 -5.56 14.67 -14.01
N ALA A 211 -6.85 14.91 -13.96
CA ALA A 211 -7.92 13.92 -14.11
C ALA A 211 -7.78 13.08 -15.38
N GLU A 212 -7.55 13.71 -16.53
CA GLU A 212 -7.44 13.03 -17.81
C GLU A 212 -6.27 12.03 -17.82
N ARG A 213 -5.10 12.45 -17.37
CA ARG A 213 -3.92 11.59 -17.32
C ARG A 213 -4.07 10.45 -16.32
N ILE A 214 -4.64 10.71 -15.15
CA ILE A 214 -4.89 9.69 -14.12
C ILE A 214 -5.91 8.67 -14.61
N ASN A 215 -7.00 9.11 -15.25
CA ASN A 215 -7.99 8.20 -15.81
C ASN A 215 -7.43 7.35 -16.96
N LYS A 216 -6.58 7.92 -17.80
CA LYS A 216 -5.91 7.18 -18.85
C LYS A 216 -4.97 6.11 -18.31
N MET A 217 -4.21 6.43 -17.27
CA MET A 217 -3.36 5.46 -16.55
C MET A 217 -4.20 4.36 -15.90
N LYS A 218 -5.30 4.71 -15.24
CA LYS A 218 -6.24 3.75 -14.67
C LYS A 218 -6.75 2.77 -15.74
N ASP A 219 -7.12 3.25 -16.91
CA ASP A 219 -7.61 2.41 -18.00
C ASP A 219 -6.51 1.47 -18.53
N ALA A 220 -5.26 1.90 -18.53
CA ALA A 220 -4.11 1.06 -18.90
C ALA A 220 -3.85 -0.07 -17.87
N LEU A 221 -4.29 0.09 -16.63
CA LEU A 221 -4.11 -0.89 -15.56
C LEU A 221 -5.28 -1.89 -15.42
N LYS A 222 -6.35 -1.71 -16.18
CA LYS A 222 -7.46 -2.67 -16.26
C LYS A 222 -7.04 -3.91 -17.03
#